data_ae7a3b0e36d6728744aec228f44f621d
#
_entry.id   ae7a3b0e36d6728744aec228f44f621d
#
_cell.length_a   1.000
_cell.length_b   1.000
_cell.length_c   1.000
_cell.angle_alpha   90.00
_cell.angle_beta   90.00
_cell.angle_gamma   90.00
#
_symmetry.space_group_name_H-M   'P 1'
#
loop_
_entity.id
_entity.type
_entity.pdbx_description
1 polymer ?
#
loop_
_entity_poly.entity_id
_entity_poly.type
_entity_poly.pdbx_seq_one_letter_code
_entity_poly.pdbx_strand_id
1 'polypeptide(L)'
;MAAPRKAPADHLAKTMYQAKPEPVDPESFVEIKSGSIARSETTLFAIDGHHYTISTPVPAGFTLRALEMMAEESEAAAMMWLLKELIGKVAFDALANHPDVTTEHLKAILDRLQVLTIGAMEDAGKG
;
A
#
# COMPACT_ATOMS: atom_id res chain seq x y z
N MET A 1 -11.36 -46.00 -12.20
CA MET A 1 -11.32 -45.62 -12.46
C MET A 1 -11.18 -45.07 -12.41
N ALA A 2 -11.39 -45.09 -12.22
CA ALA A 2 -11.41 -44.53 -12.27
C ALA A 2 -11.27 -43.98 -11.96
N ALA A 3 -11.55 -43.77 -11.68
CA ALA A 3 -11.51 -43.05 -11.50
C ALA A 3 -11.30 -42.54 -11.18
N PRO A 4 -11.39 -42.43 -11.00
CA PRO A 4 -11.32 -41.74 -10.79
C PRO A 4 -11.06 -41.19 -10.30
N ARG A 5 -11.17 -41.00 -9.95
CA ARG A 5 -11.04 -40.44 -9.74
C ARG A 5 -10.68 -39.72 -9.48
N LYS A 6 -10.76 -39.59 -9.28
CA LYS A 6 -10.53 -38.90 -9.36
C LYS A 6 -10.07 -38.25 -8.99
N ALA A 7 -9.96 -38.19 -8.89
CA ALA A 7 -9.60 -37.68 -8.77
C ALA A 7 -9.21 -36.98 -8.30
N PRO A 8 -8.99 -36.93 -7.79
CA PRO A 8 -8.61 -35.94 -7.00
C PRO A 8 -7.85 -34.92 -7.61
N ALA A 9 -7.01 -35.17 -8.40
CA ALA A 9 -6.40 -34.17 -9.06
C ALA A 9 -7.38 -33.37 -9.73
N ASP A 10 -8.29 -34.01 -10.18
CA ASP A 10 -9.26 -33.37 -10.79
C ASP A 10 -9.98 -32.52 -9.84
N HIS A 11 -10.07 -32.88 -8.65
CA HIS A 11 -10.68 -32.15 -7.72
C HIS A 11 -9.98 -30.89 -7.45
N LEU A 12 -8.71 -30.93 -7.44
CA LEU A 12 -8.01 -29.80 -7.23
C LEU A 12 -8.18 -28.88 -8.34
N ALA A 13 -8.15 -29.35 -9.50
CA ALA A 13 -8.33 -28.51 -10.62
C ALA A 13 -9.66 -27.88 -10.57
N LYS A 14 -10.64 -28.56 -10.14
CA LYS A 14 -11.88 -27.99 -10.10
C LYS A 14 -11.95 -26.90 -9.17
N THR A 15 -11.25 -26.97 -8.15
CA THR A 15 -11.29 -25.94 -7.25
C THR A 15 -10.72 -24.74 -7.78
N MET A 16 -9.75 -24.86 -8.60
CA MET A 16 -9.18 -23.72 -9.05
C MET A 16 -9.96 -23.03 -9.99
N TYR A 17 -10.70 -23.64 -10.79
CA TYR A 17 -11.24 -22.83 -11.73
C TYR A 17 -12.63 -22.80 -11.52
N GLN A 18 -13.48 -22.44 -11.30
CA GLN A 18 -14.72 -22.32 -11.10
C GLN A 18 -15.58 -22.45 -12.18
N ALA A 19 -16.17 -23.34 -12.31
CA ALA A 19 -17.01 -23.61 -13.35
C ALA A 19 -18.05 -22.61 -13.45
N LYS A 20 -18.74 -22.30 -12.47
CA LYS A 20 -19.70 -21.34 -12.60
C LYS A 20 -19.84 -20.61 -11.36
N PRO A 21 -20.10 -19.38 -11.43
CA PRO A 21 -20.15 -18.57 -10.26
C PRO A 21 -21.41 -18.87 -9.50
N GLU A 22 -21.31 -18.89 -8.24
CA GLU A 22 -22.44 -19.02 -7.44
C GLU A 22 -22.81 -17.70 -6.92
N PRO A 23 -24.05 -17.47 -6.63
CA PRO A 23 -24.47 -16.21 -6.04
C PRO A 23 -23.84 -16.08 -4.70
N VAL A 24 -23.10 -15.03 -4.49
CA VAL A 24 -22.40 -14.83 -3.26
C VAL A 24 -22.89 -13.58 -2.61
N ASP A 25 -23.10 -13.64 -1.31
CA ASP A 25 -23.51 -12.50 -0.55
C ASP A 25 -22.46 -11.42 -0.69
N PRO A 26 -22.80 -10.22 -1.06
CA PRO A 26 -21.81 -9.16 -1.21
C PRO A 26 -21.01 -8.90 0.04
N GLU A 27 -21.54 -9.26 1.21
CA GLU A 27 -20.80 -9.03 2.43
C GLU A 27 -19.80 -10.11 2.73
N SER A 28 -19.77 -11.21 1.96
CA SER A 28 -18.84 -12.27 2.22
C SER A 28 -17.56 -12.14 1.42
N PHE A 29 -17.41 -11.09 0.65
CA PHE A 29 -16.18 -10.90 -0.10
C PHE A 29 -15.96 -9.41 -0.33
N VAL A 30 -14.73 -9.06 -0.69
CA VAL A 30 -14.37 -7.67 -0.95
C VAL A 30 -14.42 -7.43 -2.44
N GLU A 31 -15.19 -6.46 -2.86
CA GLU A 31 -15.25 -6.13 -4.27
C GLU A 31 -14.52 -4.82 -4.50
N ILE A 32 -13.64 -4.78 -5.49
CA ILE A 32 -12.88 -3.59 -5.81
C ILE A 32 -13.34 -3.08 -7.15
N LYS A 33 -13.82 -1.85 -7.16
CA LYS A 33 -14.30 -1.26 -8.39
C LYS A 33 -13.37 -0.14 -8.80
N SER A 34 -12.85 -0.23 -10.02
CA SER A 34 -11.92 0.77 -10.52
C SER A 34 -12.58 2.14 -10.58
N GLY A 35 -11.82 3.14 -10.21
CA GLY A 35 -12.31 4.51 -10.30
C GLY A 35 -13.30 4.93 -9.24
N SER A 36 -13.54 4.08 -8.25
CA SER A 36 -14.55 4.38 -7.26
C SER A 36 -14.04 5.20 -6.08
N ILE A 37 -12.72 5.38 -5.99
CA ILE A 37 -12.15 6.07 -4.83
C ILE A 37 -11.83 7.51 -5.18
N ALA A 38 -12.38 8.44 -4.41
CA ALA A 38 -12.04 9.84 -4.57
C ALA A 38 -10.72 10.11 -3.89
N ARG A 39 -9.83 10.83 -4.56
CA ARG A 39 -8.53 11.11 -4.01
C ARG A 39 -8.33 12.59 -3.86
N SER A 40 -7.51 12.98 -2.92
CA SER A 40 -7.19 14.37 -2.72
C SER A 40 -5.71 14.51 -2.42
N GLU A 41 -5.21 15.74 -2.48
CA GLU A 41 -3.80 15.99 -2.21
C GLU A 41 -3.62 16.27 -0.73
N THR A 42 -2.70 15.60 -0.12
CA THR A 42 -2.39 15.79 1.29
C THR A 42 -0.95 16.24 1.41
N THR A 43 -0.72 17.35 2.10
CA THR A 43 0.64 17.85 2.27
C THR A 43 1.41 16.92 3.20
N LEU A 44 2.54 16.43 2.72
CA LEU A 44 3.39 15.59 3.54
C LEU A 44 4.40 16.46 4.28
N PHE A 45 4.98 17.42 3.62
CA PHE A 45 5.90 18.38 4.24
C PHE A 45 5.98 19.64 3.39
N ALA A 46 6.59 20.68 3.93
CA ALA A 46 6.78 21.92 3.19
C ALA A 46 8.18 22.43 3.44
N ILE A 47 8.78 23.03 2.41
CA ILE A 47 10.08 23.66 2.52
C ILE A 47 9.91 25.08 2.03
N ASP A 48 10.17 26.04 2.90
CA ASP A 48 10.07 27.48 2.56
C ASP A 48 8.74 27.82 1.91
N GLY A 49 7.69 27.29 2.46
CA GLY A 49 6.34 27.59 1.97
C GLY A 49 5.90 26.77 0.77
N HIS A 50 6.80 26.00 0.18
CA HIS A 50 6.42 25.14 -0.93
C HIS A 50 5.96 23.79 -0.38
N HIS A 51 4.71 23.44 -0.67
CA HIS A 51 4.11 22.23 -0.14
C HIS A 51 4.36 21.05 -1.07
N TYR A 52 4.83 19.95 -0.51
CA TYR A 52 5.02 18.72 -1.25
C TYR A 52 3.92 17.76 -0.83
N THR A 53 3.11 17.34 -1.78
CA THR A 53 1.90 16.59 -1.47
C THR A 53 1.94 15.19 -2.04
N ILE A 54 1.09 14.33 -1.50
CA ILE A 54 0.86 13.01 -2.06
C ILE A 54 -0.65 12.81 -2.19
N SER A 55 -1.04 11.94 -3.08
CA SER A 55 -2.45 11.64 -3.25
C SER A 55 -2.91 10.70 -2.17
N THR A 56 -4.04 10.99 -1.56
CA THR A 56 -4.59 10.12 -0.51
C THR A 56 -6.06 9.82 -0.80
N PRO A 57 -6.54 8.67 -0.42
CA PRO A 57 -5.82 7.61 0.27
C PRO A 57 -4.76 6.98 -0.61
N VAL A 58 -3.66 6.56 -0.01
CA VAL A 58 -2.56 5.97 -0.74
C VAL A 58 -2.97 4.59 -1.26
N PRO A 59 -2.74 4.28 -2.52
CA PRO A 59 -3.11 2.96 -3.03
C PRO A 59 -2.44 1.85 -2.24
N ALA A 60 -3.21 0.81 -1.95
CA ALA A 60 -2.73 -0.28 -1.10
C ALA A 60 -1.52 -1.01 -1.66
N GLY A 61 -1.28 -0.92 -2.96
CA GLY A 61 -0.11 -1.55 -3.55
C GLY A 61 1.19 -1.04 -2.95
N PHE A 62 1.25 0.25 -2.60
CA PHE A 62 2.43 0.80 -1.97
C PHE A 62 2.59 0.21 -0.56
N THR A 63 1.51 0.10 0.18
CA THR A 63 1.57 -0.48 1.52
C THR A 63 1.97 -1.95 1.46
N LEU A 64 1.43 -2.70 0.52
CA LEU A 64 1.76 -4.11 0.39
C LEU A 64 3.24 -4.30 0.07
N ARG A 65 3.78 -3.51 -0.83
CA ARG A 65 5.19 -3.63 -1.17
C ARG A 65 6.08 -3.20 -0.03
N ALA A 66 5.65 -2.17 0.73
CA ALA A 66 6.41 -1.74 1.89
C ALA A 66 6.44 -2.84 2.95
N LEU A 67 5.32 -3.51 3.18
CA LEU A 67 5.28 -4.59 4.16
C LEU A 67 6.17 -5.75 3.71
N GLU A 68 6.18 -6.04 2.43
CA GLU A 68 7.02 -7.08 1.90
C GLU A 68 8.49 -6.72 2.11
N MET A 69 8.85 -5.48 1.85
CA MET A 69 10.22 -5.02 2.01
C MET A 69 10.63 -5.01 3.47
N MET A 70 9.69 -4.68 4.38
CA MET A 70 9.98 -4.73 5.80
C MET A 70 10.33 -6.15 6.23
N ALA A 71 9.65 -7.13 5.68
CA ALA A 71 9.89 -8.52 6.02
C ALA A 71 11.21 -9.02 5.43
N GLU A 72 11.56 -8.54 4.25
CA GLU A 72 12.77 -9.03 3.58
C GLU A 72 14.02 -8.22 3.90
N GLU A 73 13.87 -6.97 4.18
CA GLU A 73 15.02 -6.11 4.43
C GLU A 73 14.93 -5.42 5.78
N SER A 74 14.22 -4.32 5.88
CA SER A 74 14.09 -3.61 7.14
C SER A 74 12.98 -2.58 7.04
N GLU A 75 12.55 -2.10 8.18
CA GLU A 75 11.55 -1.05 8.22
C GLU A 75 12.11 0.23 7.62
N ALA A 76 13.37 0.52 7.88
CA ALA A 76 13.98 1.73 7.35
C ALA A 76 14.03 1.70 5.83
N ALA A 77 14.37 0.55 5.25
CA ALA A 77 14.42 0.42 3.80
C ALA A 77 13.03 0.59 3.20
N ALA A 78 12.02 0.04 3.87
CA ALA A 78 10.65 0.13 3.37
C ALA A 78 10.16 1.57 3.40
N MET A 79 10.43 2.29 4.48
CA MET A 79 9.98 3.66 4.61
C MET A 79 10.70 4.56 3.60
N MET A 80 11.99 4.31 3.36
CA MET A 80 12.73 5.07 2.40
C MET A 80 12.18 4.83 0.98
N TRP A 81 11.87 3.58 0.67
CA TRP A 81 11.29 3.24 -0.62
C TRP A 81 9.95 3.94 -0.80
N LEU A 82 9.08 3.90 0.23
CA LEU A 82 7.78 4.54 0.16
C LEU A 82 7.94 6.03 -0.07
N LEU A 83 8.84 6.67 0.64
CA LEU A 83 9.04 8.10 0.52
C LEU A 83 9.42 8.43 -0.92
N LYS A 84 10.41 7.74 -1.47
CA LYS A 84 10.86 8.04 -2.81
C LYS A 84 9.77 7.81 -3.85
N GLU A 85 9.02 6.74 -3.70
CA GLU A 85 7.98 6.41 -4.67
C GLU A 85 6.82 7.39 -4.62
N LEU A 86 6.44 7.82 -3.43
CA LEU A 86 5.27 8.67 -3.30
C LEU A 86 5.54 10.14 -3.59
N ILE A 87 6.70 10.65 -3.23
CA ILE A 87 6.97 12.06 -3.48
C ILE A 87 7.74 12.31 -4.78
N GLY A 88 8.41 11.30 -5.30
CA GLY A 88 9.14 11.45 -6.55
C GLY A 88 10.54 12.03 -6.36
N LYS A 89 11.32 12.01 -7.43
CA LYS A 89 12.70 12.38 -7.36
C LYS A 89 12.93 13.85 -7.02
N VAL A 90 12.13 14.73 -7.56
CA VAL A 90 12.34 16.16 -7.35
C VAL A 90 12.16 16.52 -5.88
N ALA A 91 11.09 16.03 -5.27
CA ALA A 91 10.84 16.30 -3.86
C ALA A 91 11.85 15.60 -2.96
N PHE A 92 12.24 14.39 -3.34
CA PHE A 92 13.23 13.66 -2.57
C PHE A 92 14.56 14.41 -2.58
N ASP A 93 14.97 14.90 -3.75
CA ASP A 93 16.22 15.65 -3.87
C ASP A 93 16.13 16.97 -3.11
N ALA A 94 14.95 17.58 -3.08
CA ALA A 94 14.79 18.83 -2.31
C ALA A 94 15.05 18.57 -0.83
N LEU A 95 14.60 17.44 -0.32
CA LEU A 95 14.88 17.10 1.07
C LEU A 95 16.36 16.77 1.26
N ALA A 96 16.91 15.97 0.37
CA ALA A 96 18.27 15.49 0.52
C ALA A 96 19.30 16.61 0.44
N ASN A 97 19.01 17.62 -0.35
CA ASN A 97 19.98 18.66 -0.61
C ASN A 97 19.78 19.93 0.19
N HIS A 98 18.74 20.00 1.00
CA HIS A 98 18.49 21.20 1.79
C HIS A 98 19.31 21.15 3.08
N PRO A 99 20.16 22.14 3.33
CA PRO A 99 21.06 22.07 4.48
C PRO A 99 20.37 22.17 5.83
N ASP A 100 19.16 22.70 5.88
CA ASP A 100 18.46 22.86 7.14
C ASP A 100 17.46 21.75 7.46
N VAL A 101 17.40 20.72 6.61
CA VAL A 101 16.56 19.56 6.90
C VAL A 101 17.34 18.67 7.86
N THR A 102 16.77 18.46 9.03
CA THR A 102 17.44 17.70 10.08
C THR A 102 16.92 16.28 10.17
N THR A 103 17.60 15.46 10.95
CA THR A 103 17.14 14.10 11.18
C THR A 103 15.78 14.09 11.86
N GLU A 104 15.49 15.07 12.70
CA GLU A 104 14.19 15.15 13.34
C GLU A 104 13.10 15.46 12.33
N HIS A 105 13.40 16.32 11.35
CA HIS A 105 12.45 16.59 10.28
C HIS A 105 12.16 15.30 9.52
N LEU A 106 13.19 14.54 9.21
CA LEU A 106 13.00 13.30 8.50
C LEU A 106 12.17 12.32 9.28
N LYS A 107 12.42 12.22 10.57
CA LYS A 107 11.66 11.31 11.39
C LYS A 107 10.19 11.70 11.39
N ALA A 108 9.89 12.98 11.50
CA ALA A 108 8.51 13.45 11.50
C ALA A 108 7.82 13.15 10.16
N ILE A 109 8.54 13.32 9.05
CA ILE A 109 7.99 13.03 7.73
C ILE A 109 7.70 11.54 7.61
N LEU A 110 8.63 10.70 8.06
CA LEU A 110 8.43 9.26 7.95
C LEU A 110 7.32 8.78 8.87
N ASP A 111 7.18 9.37 10.06
CA ASP A 111 6.10 9.02 10.96
C ASP A 111 4.75 9.37 10.33
N ARG A 112 4.66 10.53 9.69
CA ARG A 112 3.44 10.91 9.04
C ARG A 112 3.13 9.97 7.86
N LEU A 113 4.16 9.63 7.10
CA LEU A 113 4.00 8.70 6.00
C LEU A 113 3.51 7.35 6.49
N GLN A 114 4.01 6.89 7.63
CA GLN A 114 3.58 5.63 8.18
C GLN A 114 2.10 5.68 8.58
N VAL A 115 1.66 6.79 9.16
CA VAL A 115 0.26 6.94 9.52
C VAL A 115 -0.63 6.90 8.27
N LEU A 116 -0.18 7.51 7.18
CA LEU A 116 -0.98 7.57 5.96
C LEU A 116 -0.98 6.25 5.18
N THR A 117 -0.10 5.33 5.52
CA THR A 117 -0.01 4.05 4.82
C THR A 117 -0.34 2.89 5.77
N ILE A 118 0.64 2.41 6.51
CA ILE A 118 0.46 1.25 7.37
C ILE A 118 -0.49 1.57 8.52
N GLY A 119 -0.39 2.77 9.08
CA GLY A 119 -1.28 3.18 10.16
C GLY A 119 -2.72 3.25 9.72
N ALA A 120 -2.97 3.69 8.48
CA ALA A 120 -4.32 3.73 7.96
C ALA A 120 -4.94 2.34 7.90
N MET A 121 -4.11 1.33 7.58
CA MET A 121 -4.59 -0.02 7.54
C MET A 121 -4.96 -0.52 8.93
N GLU A 122 -4.19 -0.14 9.94
CA GLU A 122 -4.48 -0.53 11.29
C GLU A 122 -5.76 0.13 11.78
N ASP A 123 -5.96 1.38 11.44
CA ASP A 123 -7.17 2.08 11.83
C ASP A 123 -8.39 1.45 11.19
N ALA A 124 -8.29 1.08 9.93
CA ALA A 124 -9.39 0.43 9.25
C ALA A 124 -9.73 -0.88 9.93
N GLY A 125 -8.71 -1.58 10.41
CA GLY A 125 -8.94 -2.84 11.09
C GLY A 125 -9.62 -2.67 12.43
N LYS A 126 -9.49 -1.51 13.05
CA LYS A 126 -10.13 -1.32 14.32
C LYS A 126 -11.57 -0.95 14.17
N GLY A 127 -11.91 -0.41 13.05
CA GLY A 127 -13.25 0.08 12.82
C GLY A 127 -14.27 -0.96 12.78
#